data_8f3c9fdcaf1b7d43e227e66885f305aa
#
_entry.id   8f3c9fdcaf1b7d43e227e66885f305aa
#
_cell.length_a   1.000
_cell.length_b   1.000
_cell.length_c   1.000
_cell.angle_alpha   90.00
_cell.angle_beta   90.00
_cell.angle_gamma   90.00
#
_symmetry.space_group_name_H-M   'P 1'
#
loop_
_entity.id
_entity.type
_entity.pdbx_description
1 polymer ?
#
loop_
_entity_poly.entity_id
_entity_poly.type
_entity_poly.pdbx_seq_one_letter_code
_entity_poly.pdbx_strand_id
1 'polypeptide(L)'
;MSDLPHTTSQPVVQPVARRHPDELIVGFVSISDRASAGTYQDEGIPALRDWFGRTLTSPWQGVERLIPDEQAQISRTLIELVDVAGCDLVLTTGGTGPARRDVTPEATLAVATKEMPGFGEQMRQVSLHFVPTAILSRQVAVIRETPSHAALIINLPGQPRAIRETLEGLRGDDGKSLVQGIFAAVPYCIDLIGGPYIETDEAVVKAWRPKHAIRQKG
;
A
#
# COMPACT_ATOMS: atom_id res chain seq x y z
N MET A 1 42.20 13.72 16.95
CA MET A 1 41.56 13.78 15.65
C MET A 1 40.27 13.02 15.81
N SER A 2 39.16 13.74 15.95
CA SER A 2 37.84 13.21 16.23
C SER A 2 37.12 13.02 14.90
N ASP A 3 36.87 11.78 14.53
CA ASP A 3 36.00 11.45 13.39
C ASP A 3 34.57 11.82 13.71
N LEU A 4 34.06 12.84 13.02
CA LEU A 4 32.64 13.19 13.00
C LEU A 4 31.90 12.13 12.17
N PRO A 5 30.76 11.61 12.63
CA PRO A 5 29.97 10.68 11.83
C PRO A 5 29.42 11.39 10.60
N HIS A 6 29.68 10.83 9.43
CA HIS A 6 29.07 11.27 8.16
C HIS A 6 27.56 11.12 8.26
N THR A 7 26.87 12.21 8.48
CA THR A 7 25.42 12.30 8.32
C THR A 7 25.12 12.20 6.83
N THR A 8 24.77 11.03 6.35
CA THR A 8 24.16 10.85 5.03
C THR A 8 22.82 11.59 5.03
N SER A 9 22.81 12.78 4.45
CA SER A 9 21.57 13.51 4.22
C SER A 9 20.69 12.68 3.27
N GLN A 10 19.55 12.21 3.78
CA GLN A 10 18.54 11.60 2.93
C GLN A 10 18.11 12.61 1.87
N PRO A 11 17.88 12.19 0.61
CA PRO A 11 17.45 13.10 -0.43
C PRO A 11 16.15 13.79 -0.01
N VAL A 12 16.11 15.12 -0.17
CA VAL A 12 14.91 15.92 0.11
C VAL A 12 13.82 15.46 -0.85
N VAL A 13 12.74 14.93 -0.29
CA VAL A 13 11.57 14.51 -1.08
C VAL A 13 10.91 15.75 -1.64
N GLN A 14 10.55 15.69 -2.92
CA GLN A 14 9.83 16.75 -3.61
C GLN A 14 8.43 16.24 -3.97
N PRO A 15 7.44 17.14 -4.07
CA PRO A 15 6.12 16.77 -4.57
C PRO A 15 6.22 16.15 -5.96
N VAL A 16 5.52 15.03 -6.16
CA VAL A 16 5.43 14.39 -7.47
C VAL A 16 4.38 15.13 -8.31
N ALA A 17 4.82 15.68 -9.45
CA ALA A 17 3.92 16.38 -10.34
C ALA A 17 2.99 15.40 -11.05
N ARG A 18 1.67 15.59 -10.88
CA ARG A 18 0.64 14.82 -11.57
C ARG A 18 0.54 15.30 -13.03
N ARG A 19 0.60 14.36 -13.98
CA ARG A 19 0.58 14.62 -15.44
C ARG A 19 -0.83 14.55 -16.03
N HIS A 20 -1.75 13.87 -15.32
CA HIS A 20 -3.14 13.69 -15.70
C HIS A 20 -4.04 13.76 -14.46
N PRO A 21 -5.26 14.33 -14.53
CA PRO A 21 -6.17 14.40 -13.37
C PRO A 21 -6.46 13.05 -12.70
N ASP A 22 -6.53 11.99 -13.50
CA ASP A 22 -6.78 10.63 -13.04
C ASP A 22 -5.49 9.78 -12.84
N GLU A 23 -4.32 10.44 -12.78
CA GLU A 23 -3.06 9.75 -12.51
C GLU A 23 -2.92 9.48 -11.02
N LEU A 24 -2.76 8.21 -10.65
CA LEU A 24 -2.49 7.78 -9.28
C LEU A 24 -1.02 7.98 -8.92
N ILE A 25 -0.75 8.65 -7.81
CA ILE A 25 0.59 8.66 -7.21
C ILE A 25 0.59 7.65 -6.08
N VAL A 26 1.43 6.59 -6.20
CA VAL A 26 1.45 5.49 -5.25
C VAL A 26 2.82 5.32 -4.59
N GLY A 27 2.85 5.26 -3.27
CA GLY A 27 4.03 4.93 -2.48
C GLY A 27 4.15 3.41 -2.30
N PHE A 28 5.30 2.84 -2.65
CA PHE A 28 5.66 1.45 -2.35
C PHE A 28 6.76 1.45 -1.29
N VAL A 29 6.47 0.85 -0.13
CA VAL A 29 7.41 0.82 0.99
C VAL A 29 7.70 -0.63 1.36
N SER A 30 8.91 -1.10 1.11
CA SER A 30 9.39 -2.36 1.65
C SER A 30 10.06 -2.12 3.00
N ILE A 31 9.61 -2.85 4.01
CA ILE A 31 10.07 -2.74 5.38
C ILE A 31 10.76 -4.06 5.75
N SER A 32 12.09 -4.02 5.85
CA SER A 32 12.90 -5.19 6.11
C SER A 32 14.31 -4.80 6.55
N ASP A 33 14.71 -5.20 7.75
CA ASP A 33 16.07 -5.06 8.27
C ASP A 33 17.10 -5.72 7.32
N ARG A 34 16.79 -6.90 6.81
CA ARG A 34 17.73 -7.67 5.96
C ARG A 34 17.87 -7.08 4.57
N ALA A 35 16.76 -6.64 3.96
CA ALA A 35 16.81 -6.06 2.63
C ALA A 35 17.45 -4.67 2.67
N SER A 36 17.10 -3.83 3.65
CA SER A 36 17.68 -2.48 3.82
C SER A 36 19.19 -2.52 4.13
N ALA A 37 19.69 -3.58 4.80
CA ALA A 37 21.09 -3.82 5.02
C ALA A 37 21.83 -4.49 3.83
N GLY A 38 21.13 -4.75 2.72
CA GLY A 38 21.70 -5.39 1.53
C GLY A 38 22.00 -6.89 1.69
N THR A 39 21.54 -7.53 2.77
CA THR A 39 21.75 -8.97 3.01
C THR A 39 20.86 -9.84 2.13
N TYR A 40 19.80 -9.27 1.59
CA TYR A 40 18.77 -9.95 0.81
C TYR A 40 18.20 -8.96 -0.21
N GLN A 41 17.87 -9.44 -1.40
CA GLN A 41 17.27 -8.61 -2.42
C GLN A 41 15.79 -8.41 -2.13
N ASP A 42 15.31 -7.17 -2.13
CA ASP A 42 13.89 -6.86 -2.00
C ASP A 42 13.08 -7.43 -3.18
N GLU A 43 12.04 -8.16 -2.87
CA GLU A 43 11.09 -8.71 -3.83
C GLU A 43 9.70 -8.06 -3.70
N GLY A 44 9.45 -7.29 -2.64
CA GLY A 44 8.16 -6.68 -2.35
C GLY A 44 7.83 -5.55 -3.32
N ILE A 45 8.73 -4.57 -3.47
CA ILE A 45 8.54 -3.44 -4.40
C ILE A 45 8.42 -3.93 -5.86
N PRO A 46 9.30 -4.82 -6.38
CA PRO A 46 9.14 -5.36 -7.72
C PRO A 46 7.79 -6.06 -7.94
N ALA A 47 7.32 -6.85 -6.97
CA ALA A 47 6.04 -7.54 -7.05
C ALA A 47 4.85 -6.55 -7.10
N LEU A 48 4.87 -5.49 -6.29
CA LEU A 48 3.87 -4.43 -6.32
C LEU A 48 3.86 -3.70 -7.66
N ARG A 49 5.04 -3.31 -8.15
CA ARG A 49 5.19 -2.61 -9.42
C ARG A 49 4.66 -3.43 -10.61
N ASP A 50 5.04 -4.71 -10.69
CA ASP A 50 4.54 -5.62 -11.71
C ASP A 50 3.02 -5.76 -11.63
N TRP A 51 2.50 -5.94 -10.42
CA TRP A 51 1.06 -6.06 -10.20
C TRP A 51 0.30 -4.80 -10.65
N PHE A 52 0.79 -3.60 -10.27
CA PHE A 52 0.17 -2.33 -10.69
C PHE A 52 0.19 -2.14 -12.19
N GLY A 53 1.32 -2.49 -12.86
CA GLY A 53 1.46 -2.41 -14.31
C GLY A 53 0.49 -3.30 -15.08
N ARG A 54 0.03 -4.42 -14.47
CA ARG A 54 -0.97 -5.32 -15.07
C ARG A 54 -2.41 -4.95 -14.72
N THR A 55 -2.60 -4.26 -13.61
CA THR A 55 -3.92 -4.07 -13.01
C THR A 55 -4.52 -2.72 -13.32
N LEU A 56 -3.73 -1.63 -13.30
CA LEU A 56 -4.26 -0.29 -13.56
C LEU A 56 -4.30 0.01 -15.04
N THR A 57 -5.47 0.47 -15.51
CA THR A 57 -5.65 1.04 -16.84
C THR A 57 -5.51 2.56 -16.82
N SER A 58 -5.71 3.21 -15.67
CA SER A 58 -5.39 4.62 -15.46
C SER A 58 -3.88 4.84 -15.34
N PRO A 59 -3.35 6.02 -15.73
CA PRO A 59 -1.95 6.34 -15.53
C PRO A 59 -1.59 6.35 -14.05
N TRP A 60 -0.35 5.99 -13.73
CA TRP A 60 0.17 6.00 -12.37
C TRP A 60 1.68 6.27 -12.30
N GLN A 61 2.14 6.78 -11.16
CA GLN A 61 3.55 6.96 -10.84
C GLN A 61 3.86 6.32 -9.48
N GLY A 62 4.97 5.59 -9.38
CA GLY A 62 5.44 4.95 -8.14
C GLY A 62 6.55 5.74 -7.45
N VAL A 63 6.45 5.90 -6.13
CA VAL A 63 7.50 6.41 -5.25
C VAL A 63 7.93 5.30 -4.33
N GLU A 64 9.19 4.88 -4.40
CA GLU A 64 9.68 3.67 -3.74
C GLU A 64 10.56 3.98 -2.53
N ARG A 65 10.41 3.21 -1.46
CA ARG A 65 11.25 3.27 -0.27
C ARG A 65 11.55 1.87 0.24
N LEU A 66 12.82 1.60 0.51
CA LEU A 66 13.29 0.40 1.20
C LEU A 66 13.88 0.85 2.53
N ILE A 67 13.29 0.41 3.64
CA ILE A 67 13.64 0.89 4.98
C ILE A 67 13.70 -0.28 5.99
N PRO A 68 14.44 -0.13 7.10
CA PRO A 68 14.46 -1.11 8.18
C PRO A 68 13.16 -1.12 9.00
N ASP A 69 13.00 -2.17 9.81
CA ASP A 69 11.89 -2.35 10.75
C ASP A 69 12.03 -1.44 11.99
N GLU A 70 12.08 -0.12 11.76
CA GLU A 70 12.18 0.91 12.80
C GLU A 70 10.93 1.80 12.83
N GLN A 71 10.12 1.72 13.88
CA GLN A 71 8.81 2.39 13.98
C GLN A 71 8.87 3.88 13.64
N ALA A 72 9.83 4.62 14.21
CA ALA A 72 9.96 6.05 13.96
C ALA A 72 10.34 6.37 12.52
N GLN A 73 11.11 5.49 11.85
CA GLN A 73 11.47 5.67 10.45
C GLN A 73 10.27 5.35 9.54
N ILE A 74 9.55 4.28 9.83
CA ILE A 74 8.33 3.92 9.10
C ILE A 74 7.33 5.08 9.17
N SER A 75 7.03 5.58 10.36
CA SER A 75 6.10 6.72 10.54
C SER A 75 6.53 7.95 9.76
N ARG A 76 7.82 8.34 9.83
CA ARG A 76 8.34 9.48 9.05
C ARG A 76 8.21 9.26 7.54
N THR A 77 8.51 8.06 7.06
CA THR A 77 8.38 7.72 5.64
C THR A 77 6.93 7.80 5.15
N LEU A 78 5.98 7.32 5.95
CA LEU A 78 4.55 7.42 5.62
C LEU A 78 4.08 8.88 5.55
N ILE A 79 4.50 9.70 6.52
CA ILE A 79 4.22 11.15 6.53
C ILE A 79 4.82 11.81 5.28
N GLU A 80 6.08 11.53 4.97
CA GLU A 80 6.78 12.08 3.82
C GLU A 80 6.07 11.74 2.50
N LEU A 81 5.66 10.48 2.32
CA LEU A 81 4.98 10.02 1.11
C LEU A 81 3.61 10.69 0.92
N VAL A 82 2.87 10.90 2.00
CA VAL A 82 1.55 11.52 1.93
C VAL A 82 1.66 13.04 1.88
N ASP A 83 2.36 13.65 2.85
CA ASP A 83 2.30 15.10 3.07
C ASP A 83 3.22 15.88 2.12
N VAL A 84 4.30 15.25 1.64
CA VAL A 84 5.29 15.92 0.78
C VAL A 84 5.24 15.39 -0.64
N ALA A 85 5.35 14.07 -0.86
CA ALA A 85 5.31 13.50 -2.20
C ALA A 85 3.91 13.55 -2.83
N GLY A 86 2.84 13.64 -2.04
CA GLY A 86 1.45 13.70 -2.51
C GLY A 86 0.92 12.36 -3.01
N CYS A 87 1.36 11.26 -2.40
CA CYS A 87 0.83 9.93 -2.72
C CYS A 87 -0.64 9.83 -2.30
N ASP A 88 -1.50 9.32 -3.19
CA ASP A 88 -2.93 9.05 -2.93
C ASP A 88 -3.13 7.69 -2.25
N LEU A 89 -2.20 6.79 -2.49
CA LEU A 89 -2.16 5.44 -1.93
C LEU A 89 -0.75 5.13 -1.47
N VAL A 90 -0.59 4.57 -0.28
CA VAL A 90 0.68 4.03 0.19
C VAL A 90 0.50 2.56 0.57
N LEU A 91 1.29 1.70 -0.03
CA LEU A 91 1.32 0.27 0.26
C LEU A 91 2.63 -0.08 0.92
N THR A 92 2.58 -0.58 2.15
CA THR A 92 3.76 -1.14 2.81
C THR A 92 3.76 -2.65 2.70
N THR A 93 4.92 -3.27 2.67
CA THR A 93 5.10 -4.72 2.73
C THR A 93 6.16 -5.07 3.77
N GLY A 94 5.86 -6.05 4.62
CA GLY A 94 6.72 -6.49 5.71
C GLY A 94 6.36 -5.92 7.10
N GLY A 95 6.94 -6.49 8.15
CA GLY A 95 6.78 -6.04 9.54
C GLY A 95 5.36 -6.11 10.12
N THR A 96 4.49 -7.03 9.62
CA THR A 96 3.08 -7.11 10.02
C THR A 96 2.72 -8.31 10.90
N GLY A 97 3.68 -9.12 11.30
CA GLY A 97 3.48 -10.29 12.17
C GLY A 97 3.57 -9.95 13.67
N PRO A 98 3.61 -10.99 14.54
CA PRO A 98 3.65 -10.82 15.99
C PRO A 98 5.08 -10.73 16.58
N ALA A 99 6.13 -10.74 15.75
CA ALA A 99 7.50 -10.67 16.24
C ALA A 99 7.82 -9.28 16.81
N ARG A 100 8.82 -9.20 17.69
CA ARG A 100 9.18 -7.92 18.36
C ARG A 100 9.61 -6.83 17.39
N ARG A 101 10.16 -7.21 16.23
CA ARG A 101 10.59 -6.28 15.18
C ARG A 101 9.46 -5.90 14.21
N ASP A 102 8.33 -6.61 14.26
CA ASP A 102 7.18 -6.29 13.43
C ASP A 102 6.44 -5.09 14.05
N VAL A 103 6.74 -3.89 13.60
CA VAL A 103 6.21 -2.63 14.14
C VAL A 103 5.48 -1.78 13.10
N THR A 104 5.25 -2.35 11.91
CA THR A 104 4.57 -1.65 10.81
C THR A 104 3.15 -1.20 11.17
N PRO A 105 2.31 -2.02 11.82
CA PRO A 105 0.96 -1.60 12.21
C PRO A 105 0.97 -0.43 13.20
N GLU A 106 1.84 -0.48 14.21
CA GLU A 106 1.98 0.59 15.22
C GLU A 106 2.45 1.90 14.59
N ALA A 107 3.42 1.82 13.67
CA ALA A 107 3.90 2.99 12.94
C ALA A 107 2.83 3.62 12.04
N THR A 108 1.99 2.79 11.43
CA THR A 108 0.89 3.21 10.55
C THR A 108 -0.24 3.84 11.36
N LEU A 109 -0.63 3.23 12.48
CA LEU A 109 -1.65 3.78 13.37
C LEU A 109 -1.23 5.13 13.97
N ALA A 110 0.05 5.31 14.28
CA ALA A 110 0.57 6.55 14.84
C ALA A 110 0.45 7.76 13.88
N VAL A 111 0.27 7.54 12.58
CA VAL A 111 0.12 8.61 11.57
C VAL A 111 -1.30 8.73 11.02
N ALA A 112 -2.22 7.92 11.53
CA ALA A 112 -3.60 7.85 11.06
C ALA A 112 -4.43 9.05 11.49
N THR A 113 -5.31 9.52 10.61
CA THR A 113 -6.44 10.39 10.97
C THR A 113 -7.73 9.59 11.13
N LYS A 114 -7.86 8.49 10.37
CA LYS A 114 -8.99 7.55 10.47
C LYS A 114 -8.49 6.11 10.29
N GLU A 115 -9.01 5.19 11.08
CA GLU A 115 -8.78 3.76 10.89
C GLU A 115 -9.78 3.17 9.89
N MET A 116 -9.32 2.21 9.08
CA MET A 116 -10.12 1.50 8.09
C MET A 116 -10.11 -0.01 8.39
N PRO A 117 -10.74 -0.46 9.49
CA PRO A 117 -10.59 -1.83 10.01
C PRO A 117 -11.06 -2.91 9.03
N GLY A 118 -12.07 -2.61 8.19
CA GLY A 118 -12.57 -3.54 7.19
C GLY A 118 -11.51 -4.03 6.20
N PHE A 119 -10.47 -3.23 5.89
CA PHE A 119 -9.36 -3.70 5.06
C PHE A 119 -8.56 -4.79 5.77
N GLY A 120 -8.23 -4.60 7.05
CA GLY A 120 -7.51 -5.59 7.85
C GLY A 120 -8.30 -6.89 8.02
N GLU A 121 -9.61 -6.79 8.23
CA GLU A 121 -10.53 -7.94 8.29
C GLU A 121 -10.53 -8.71 6.98
N GLN A 122 -10.71 -8.02 5.86
CA GLN A 122 -10.74 -8.63 4.53
C GLN A 122 -9.40 -9.27 4.15
N MET A 123 -8.27 -8.62 4.45
CA MET A 123 -6.94 -9.17 4.21
C MET A 123 -6.73 -10.50 4.96
N ARG A 124 -7.12 -10.57 6.23
CA ARG A 124 -7.05 -11.81 7.01
C ARG A 124 -8.00 -12.87 6.47
N GLN A 125 -9.22 -12.49 6.09
CA GLN A 125 -10.18 -13.41 5.50
C GLN A 125 -9.65 -14.05 4.22
N VAL A 126 -9.08 -13.27 3.30
CA VAL A 126 -8.42 -13.78 2.08
C VAL A 126 -7.29 -14.73 2.45
N SER A 127 -6.38 -14.29 3.31
CA SER A 127 -5.16 -15.05 3.63
C SER A 127 -5.44 -16.37 4.36
N LEU A 128 -6.51 -16.45 5.16
CA LEU A 128 -6.92 -17.67 5.85
C LEU A 128 -7.34 -18.81 4.90
N HIS A 129 -7.69 -18.52 3.65
CA HIS A 129 -7.95 -19.55 2.64
C HIS A 129 -6.66 -20.22 2.15
N PHE A 130 -5.51 -19.59 2.35
CA PHE A 130 -4.21 -20.12 1.90
C PHE A 130 -3.39 -20.71 3.05
N VAL A 131 -3.39 -20.04 4.21
CA VAL A 131 -2.58 -20.47 5.35
C VAL A 131 -3.31 -20.21 6.69
N PRO A 132 -3.41 -21.20 7.59
CA PRO A 132 -4.09 -21.03 8.87
C PRO A 132 -3.40 -20.02 9.81
N THR A 133 -2.10 -19.79 9.65
CA THR A 133 -1.32 -18.83 10.44
C THR A 133 -1.60 -17.36 10.07
N ALA A 134 -2.42 -17.10 9.04
CA ALA A 134 -2.87 -15.75 8.71
C ALA A 134 -3.62 -15.06 9.87
N ILE A 135 -4.16 -15.82 10.83
CA ILE A 135 -4.73 -15.29 12.08
C ILE A 135 -3.74 -14.46 12.90
N LEU A 136 -2.42 -14.66 12.72
CA LEU A 136 -1.37 -13.92 13.40
C LEU A 136 -1.06 -12.57 12.73
N SER A 137 -1.65 -12.29 11.55
CA SER A 137 -1.44 -11.04 10.84
C SER A 137 -2.11 -9.87 11.55
N ARG A 138 -1.33 -8.80 11.76
CA ARG A 138 -1.77 -7.56 12.39
C ARG A 138 -1.93 -6.40 11.40
N GLN A 139 -2.07 -6.75 10.11
CA GLN A 139 -2.26 -5.80 9.02
C GLN A 139 -3.40 -4.82 9.30
N VAL A 140 -3.15 -3.54 9.04
CA VAL A 140 -4.12 -2.46 9.17
C VAL A 140 -4.19 -1.64 7.89
N ALA A 141 -5.25 -0.86 7.76
CA ALA A 141 -5.32 0.25 6.81
C ALA A 141 -5.86 1.48 7.49
N VAL A 142 -5.39 2.64 7.04
CA VAL A 142 -5.75 3.95 7.61
C VAL A 142 -5.87 4.99 6.51
N ILE A 143 -6.58 6.08 6.80
CA ILE A 143 -6.51 7.31 6.03
C ILE A 143 -5.65 8.29 6.81
N ARG A 144 -4.73 8.96 6.12
CA ARG A 144 -4.02 10.13 6.60
C ARG A 144 -4.47 11.34 5.81
N GLU A 145 -4.92 12.38 6.52
CA GLU A 145 -5.42 13.63 5.94
C GLU A 145 -4.50 14.79 6.33
N THR A 146 -4.28 15.67 5.37
CA THR A 146 -3.72 17.01 5.55
C THR A 146 -4.79 18.04 5.16
N PRO A 147 -4.60 19.35 5.37
CA PRO A 147 -5.59 20.35 4.94
C PRO A 147 -5.91 20.35 3.44
N SER A 148 -5.03 19.82 2.59
CA SER A 148 -5.15 19.87 1.13
C SER A 148 -5.13 18.51 0.44
N HIS A 149 -4.85 17.43 1.16
CA HIS A 149 -4.67 16.09 0.58
C HIS A 149 -5.03 14.98 1.57
N ALA A 150 -5.49 13.86 1.05
CA ALA A 150 -5.71 12.65 1.83
C ALA A 150 -5.20 11.43 1.09
N ALA A 151 -4.67 10.45 1.82
CA ALA A 151 -4.19 9.18 1.27
C ALA A 151 -4.69 7.98 2.05
N LEU A 152 -4.91 6.89 1.33
CA LEU A 152 -5.13 5.57 1.92
C LEU A 152 -3.76 4.89 2.11
N ILE A 153 -3.48 4.42 3.32
CA ILE A 153 -2.28 3.64 3.66
C ILE A 153 -2.71 2.23 4.03
N ILE A 154 -2.11 1.20 3.41
CA ILE A 154 -2.43 -0.21 3.65
C ILE A 154 -1.16 -1.00 3.94
N ASN A 155 -1.17 -1.76 5.02
CA ASN A 155 -0.08 -2.70 5.31
C ASN A 155 -0.37 -4.06 4.65
N LEU A 156 0.48 -4.49 3.74
CA LEU A 156 0.40 -5.76 3.05
C LEU A 156 1.34 -6.81 3.67
N PRO A 157 1.13 -8.11 3.42
CA PRO A 157 2.07 -9.13 3.85
C PRO A 157 3.43 -8.96 3.17
N GLY A 158 4.50 -9.50 3.79
CA GLY A 158 5.87 -9.37 3.28
C GLY A 158 6.20 -10.30 2.09
N GLN A 159 5.39 -11.33 1.83
CA GLN A 159 5.69 -12.29 0.77
C GLN A 159 5.02 -11.89 -0.56
N PRO A 160 5.74 -11.86 -1.70
CA PRO A 160 5.20 -11.44 -3.01
C PRO A 160 3.93 -12.17 -3.41
N ARG A 161 3.87 -13.49 -3.19
CA ARG A 161 2.68 -14.27 -3.47
C ARG A 161 1.49 -13.83 -2.63
N ALA A 162 1.69 -13.63 -1.33
CA ALA A 162 0.64 -13.21 -0.41
C ALA A 162 0.17 -11.76 -0.69
N ILE A 163 1.04 -10.89 -1.19
CA ILE A 163 0.69 -9.54 -1.69
C ILE A 163 -0.37 -9.68 -2.78
N ARG A 164 -0.09 -10.48 -3.81
CA ARG A 164 -1.01 -10.69 -4.93
C ARG A 164 -2.33 -11.29 -4.47
N GLU A 165 -2.29 -12.36 -3.68
CA GLU A 165 -3.47 -13.02 -3.12
C GLU A 165 -4.36 -12.04 -2.35
N THR A 166 -3.75 -11.18 -1.54
CA THR A 166 -4.47 -10.16 -0.76
C THR A 166 -5.13 -9.11 -1.64
N LEU A 167 -4.44 -8.65 -2.69
CA LEU A 167 -4.95 -7.62 -3.58
C LEU A 167 -6.05 -8.14 -4.51
N GLU A 168 -5.89 -9.33 -5.09
CA GLU A 168 -6.81 -9.93 -6.07
C GLU A 168 -7.93 -10.75 -5.43
N GLY A 169 -7.66 -11.39 -4.26
CA GLY A 169 -8.57 -12.34 -3.63
C GLY A 169 -8.44 -13.76 -4.19
N LEU A 170 -9.47 -14.56 -3.94
CA LEU A 170 -9.55 -15.96 -4.37
C LEU A 170 -10.60 -16.13 -5.46
N ARG A 171 -10.22 -16.81 -6.54
CA ARG A 171 -11.14 -17.21 -7.62
C ARG A 171 -11.28 -18.73 -7.67
N GLY A 172 -12.47 -19.19 -8.02
CA GLY A 172 -12.73 -20.59 -8.32
C GLY A 172 -12.24 -20.98 -9.72
N ASP A 173 -12.31 -22.28 -10.02
CA ASP A 173 -11.91 -22.83 -11.32
C ASP A 173 -12.79 -22.29 -12.47
N ASP A 174 -13.98 -21.80 -12.19
CA ASP A 174 -14.88 -21.14 -13.13
C ASP A 174 -14.56 -19.65 -13.34
N GLY A 175 -13.50 -19.15 -12.72
CA GLY A 175 -13.06 -17.75 -12.77
C GLY A 175 -13.86 -16.78 -11.91
N LYS A 176 -14.92 -17.23 -11.22
CA LYS A 176 -15.71 -16.38 -10.33
C LYS A 176 -14.96 -16.10 -9.04
N SER A 177 -15.14 -14.90 -8.51
CA SER A 177 -14.60 -14.55 -7.21
C SER A 177 -15.28 -15.33 -6.10
N LEU A 178 -14.51 -16.09 -5.36
CA LEU A 178 -14.94 -16.78 -4.13
C LEU A 178 -14.77 -15.86 -2.92
N VAL A 179 -13.67 -15.13 -2.87
CA VAL A 179 -13.37 -14.13 -1.85
C VAL A 179 -12.76 -12.92 -2.54
N GLN A 180 -13.35 -11.75 -2.38
CA GLN A 180 -12.87 -10.51 -2.97
C GLN A 180 -11.54 -10.10 -2.36
N GLY A 181 -10.58 -9.72 -3.21
CA GLY A 181 -9.37 -9.02 -2.76
C GLY A 181 -9.69 -7.58 -2.36
N ILE A 182 -8.81 -7.01 -1.56
CA ILE A 182 -9.02 -5.66 -1.05
C ILE A 182 -9.03 -4.59 -2.14
N PHE A 183 -8.33 -4.83 -3.26
CA PHE A 183 -8.20 -3.80 -4.31
C PHE A 183 -9.52 -3.51 -5.02
N ALA A 184 -10.52 -4.38 -4.91
CA ALA A 184 -11.86 -4.10 -5.41
C ALA A 184 -12.49 -2.84 -4.78
N ALA A 185 -12.12 -2.50 -3.52
CA ALA A 185 -12.62 -1.34 -2.80
C ALA A 185 -11.69 -0.11 -2.87
N VAL A 186 -10.40 -0.30 -3.16
CA VAL A 186 -9.38 0.76 -3.13
C VAL A 186 -9.72 1.93 -4.07
N PRO A 187 -10.09 1.71 -5.35
CA PRO A 187 -10.41 2.80 -6.26
C PRO A 187 -11.54 3.71 -5.76
N TYR A 188 -12.59 3.14 -5.19
CA TYR A 188 -13.69 3.93 -4.66
C TYR A 188 -13.34 4.62 -3.33
N CYS A 189 -12.51 4.00 -2.50
CA CYS A 189 -12.00 4.65 -1.29
C CYS A 189 -11.16 5.89 -1.63
N ILE A 190 -10.28 5.81 -2.62
CA ILE A 190 -9.50 6.95 -3.11
C ILE A 190 -10.40 8.07 -3.64
N ASP A 191 -11.43 7.73 -4.41
CA ASP A 191 -12.45 8.67 -4.88
C ASP A 191 -13.12 9.44 -3.72
N LEU A 192 -13.53 8.70 -2.67
CA LEU A 192 -14.24 9.26 -1.51
C LEU A 192 -13.38 10.24 -0.70
N ILE A 193 -12.06 10.07 -0.70
CA ILE A 193 -11.14 10.98 0.00
C ILE A 193 -10.59 12.10 -0.89
N GLY A 194 -11.16 12.27 -2.09
CA GLY A 194 -10.80 13.35 -3.01
C GLY A 194 -9.61 13.07 -3.92
N GLY A 195 -9.17 11.81 -4.02
CA GLY A 195 -8.10 11.39 -4.92
C GLY A 195 -8.57 11.19 -6.37
N PRO A 196 -7.69 10.69 -7.27
CA PRO A 196 -7.98 10.50 -8.68
C PRO A 196 -9.00 9.39 -8.93
N TYR A 197 -9.75 9.52 -10.02
CA TYR A 197 -10.62 8.44 -10.48
C TYR A 197 -9.80 7.40 -11.23
N ILE A 198 -9.54 6.25 -10.61
CA ILE A 198 -8.73 5.19 -11.17
C ILE A 198 -9.57 4.02 -11.66
N GLU A 199 -9.20 3.48 -12.81
CA GLU A 199 -9.80 2.31 -13.44
C GLU A 199 -8.82 1.13 -13.45
N THR A 200 -9.37 -0.07 -13.44
CA THR A 200 -8.62 -1.33 -13.39
C THR A 200 -8.97 -2.22 -14.58
N ASP A 201 -8.06 -3.11 -14.95
CA ASP A 201 -8.36 -4.23 -15.83
C ASP A 201 -9.29 -5.22 -15.08
N GLU A 202 -10.53 -5.33 -15.52
CA GLU A 202 -11.53 -6.20 -14.90
C GLU A 202 -11.15 -7.69 -14.96
N ALA A 203 -10.26 -8.09 -15.86
CA ALA A 203 -9.74 -9.46 -15.90
C ALA A 203 -8.84 -9.76 -14.68
N VAL A 204 -8.17 -8.75 -14.13
CA VAL A 204 -7.33 -8.87 -12.92
C VAL A 204 -8.14 -8.55 -11.67
N VAL A 205 -8.68 -7.35 -11.56
CA VAL A 205 -9.53 -6.93 -10.44
C VAL A 205 -10.65 -6.03 -10.96
N LYS A 206 -11.88 -6.43 -10.71
CA LYS A 206 -13.03 -5.57 -10.96
C LYS A 206 -13.21 -4.61 -9.79
N ALA A 207 -12.86 -3.33 -10.00
CA ALA A 207 -13.17 -2.27 -9.04
C ALA A 207 -14.68 -2.11 -8.88
N TRP A 208 -15.12 -1.99 -7.63
CA TRP A 208 -16.53 -1.77 -7.33
C TRP A 208 -16.79 -0.31 -7.00
N ARG A 209 -17.84 0.24 -7.62
CA ARG A 209 -18.39 1.57 -7.30
C ARG A 209 -19.92 1.51 -7.30
N PRO A 210 -20.61 2.26 -6.44
CA PRO A 210 -22.04 2.41 -6.55
C PRO A 210 -22.41 3.16 -7.83
N LYS A 211 -23.59 2.92 -8.38
CA LYS A 211 -24.03 3.45 -9.69
C LYS A 211 -23.84 4.96 -9.83
N HIS A 212 -24.10 5.73 -8.76
CA HIS A 212 -23.96 7.19 -8.78
C HIS A 212 -22.51 7.69 -8.82
N ALA A 213 -21.53 6.83 -8.48
CA ALA A 213 -20.10 7.16 -8.49
C ALA A 213 -19.38 6.67 -9.76
N ILE A 214 -20.11 6.07 -10.70
CA ILE A 214 -19.54 5.63 -11.98
C ILE A 214 -19.55 6.82 -12.94
N ARG A 215 -18.36 7.23 -13.44
CA ARG A 215 -18.25 8.23 -14.47
C ARG A 215 -18.91 7.72 -15.76
N GLN A 216 -19.78 8.51 -16.35
CA GLN A 216 -20.27 8.24 -17.70
C GLN A 216 -19.11 8.50 -18.67
N LYS A 217 -18.80 7.51 -19.49
CA LYS A 217 -17.88 7.70 -20.63
C LYS A 217 -18.59 8.61 -21.62
N GLY A 218 -18.11 9.85 -21.76
CA GLY A 218 -18.56 10.79 -22.76
C GLY A 218 -18.20 10.34 -24.17
#